data_b03289a43b3bf798184abbaba61c7b86
#
_entry.id   b03289a43b3bf798184abbaba61c7b86
#
_cell.length_a   1.000
_cell.length_b   1.000
_cell.length_c   1.000
_cell.angle_alpha   90.00
_cell.angle_beta   90.00
_cell.angle_gamma   90.00
#
_symmetry.space_group_name_H-M   'P 1'
#
loop_
_entity.id
_entity.type
_entity.pdbx_description
1 polymer ?
#
loop_
_entity_poly.entity_id
_entity_poly.type
_entity_poly.pdbx_seq_one_letter_code
_entity_poly.pdbx_strand_id
1 'polypeptide(L)'
;MTLYLRLYWEFFKTGLFAIGGGMATLPFLKDIGATTGWFSQTDLMNMLAVSESTPGPVGINMATYVGYTVGGVPGAIVATIGEVTPSIIVILIVAAMLAKFRDNQYVANAFYGLRPASTGLIGAACAGVMLQVIAGITSASQEDSILMKFSWDGAISWRGIILALVLLVFTRYIKKTKDLHPIAFIGVSAVIGVVFHFAGV
;
A
#
# COMPACT_ATOMS: atom_id res chain seq x y z
N MET A 1 -18.52 -13.28 -23.16
CA MET A 1 -18.48 -12.43 -21.98
C MET A 1 -18.03 -11.05 -22.45
N THR A 2 -18.74 -9.98 -22.13
CA THR A 2 -18.31 -8.64 -22.50
C THR A 2 -17.03 -8.29 -21.76
N LEU A 3 -16.14 -7.52 -22.37
CA LEU A 3 -14.85 -7.11 -21.82
C LEU A 3 -14.97 -6.61 -20.37
N TYR A 4 -15.93 -5.72 -20.13
CA TYR A 4 -16.17 -5.12 -18.82
C TYR A 4 -16.59 -6.15 -17.75
N LEU A 5 -17.43 -7.14 -18.12
CA LEU A 5 -17.82 -8.21 -17.19
C LEU A 5 -16.63 -9.09 -16.81
N ARG A 6 -15.72 -9.34 -17.76
CA ARG A 6 -14.49 -10.07 -17.51
C ARG A 6 -13.53 -9.26 -16.63
N LEU A 7 -13.36 -7.97 -16.90
CA LEU A 7 -12.60 -7.05 -16.06
C LEU A 7 -13.13 -7.05 -14.61
N TYR A 8 -14.43 -6.85 -14.44
CA TYR A 8 -15.05 -6.89 -13.12
C TYR A 8 -14.75 -8.20 -12.39
N TRP A 9 -14.92 -9.34 -13.07
CA TRP A 9 -14.78 -10.66 -12.46
C TRP A 9 -13.33 -11.00 -12.07
N GLU A 10 -12.36 -10.66 -12.91
CA GLU A 10 -10.94 -10.88 -12.60
C GLU A 10 -10.51 -10.04 -11.38
N PHE A 11 -10.89 -8.77 -11.33
CA PHE A 11 -10.58 -7.91 -10.18
C PHE A 11 -11.41 -8.23 -8.94
N PHE A 12 -12.63 -8.71 -9.10
CA PHE A 12 -13.42 -9.25 -7.97
C PHE A 12 -12.71 -10.43 -7.30
N LYS A 13 -12.19 -11.37 -8.08
CA LYS A 13 -11.39 -12.49 -7.54
C LYS A 13 -10.13 -11.98 -6.84
N THR A 14 -9.43 -11.04 -7.44
CA THR A 14 -8.23 -10.45 -6.84
C THR A 14 -8.55 -9.79 -5.50
N GLY A 15 -9.56 -8.94 -5.43
CA GLY A 15 -9.98 -8.29 -4.19
C GLY A 15 -10.51 -9.24 -3.11
N LEU A 16 -11.01 -10.43 -3.50
CA LEU A 16 -11.48 -11.45 -2.56
C LEU A 16 -10.34 -12.28 -1.97
N PHE A 17 -9.34 -12.61 -2.78
CA PHE A 17 -8.30 -13.58 -2.39
C PHE A 17 -6.94 -12.95 -2.06
N ALA A 18 -6.70 -11.69 -2.43
CA ALA A 18 -5.46 -11.00 -2.13
C ALA A 18 -5.40 -10.55 -0.65
N ILE A 19 -5.23 -11.51 0.26
CA ILE A 19 -5.14 -11.27 1.70
C ILE A 19 -3.69 -10.94 2.05
N GLY A 20 -3.41 -9.72 2.56
CA GLY A 20 -2.06 -9.36 3.01
C GLY A 20 -1.53 -8.01 2.53
N GLY A 21 -2.36 -7.18 1.92
CA GLY A 21 -1.99 -5.84 1.44
C GLY A 21 -1.71 -5.76 -0.06
N GLY A 22 -1.29 -4.58 -0.53
CA GLY A 22 -1.18 -4.29 -1.96
C GLY A 22 -0.27 -5.24 -2.73
N MET A 23 0.86 -5.64 -2.16
CA MET A 23 1.79 -6.58 -2.80
C MET A 23 1.22 -8.01 -2.93
N ALA A 24 0.25 -8.39 -2.10
CA ALA A 24 -0.43 -9.68 -2.22
C ALA A 24 -1.31 -9.79 -3.47
N THR A 25 -1.58 -8.69 -4.17
CA THR A 25 -2.29 -8.69 -5.46
C THR A 25 -1.40 -9.10 -6.63
N LEU A 26 -0.07 -8.99 -6.51
CA LEU A 26 0.88 -9.25 -7.60
C LEU A 26 0.76 -10.65 -8.24
N PRO A 27 0.66 -11.75 -7.47
CA PRO A 27 0.48 -13.08 -8.07
C PRO A 27 -0.78 -13.15 -8.92
N PHE A 28 -1.88 -12.56 -8.47
CA PHE A 28 -3.15 -12.52 -9.22
C PHE A 28 -3.03 -11.68 -10.48
N LEU A 29 -2.33 -10.54 -10.42
CA LEU A 29 -2.09 -9.70 -11.59
C LEU A 29 -1.20 -10.41 -12.62
N LYS A 30 -0.17 -11.14 -12.17
CA LYS A 30 0.64 -11.99 -13.07
C LYS A 30 -0.23 -13.03 -13.79
N ASP A 31 -1.13 -13.68 -13.07
CA ASP A 31 -2.06 -14.68 -13.64
C ASP A 31 -3.05 -14.03 -14.62
N ILE A 32 -3.61 -12.87 -14.28
CA ILE A 32 -4.46 -12.09 -15.18
C ILE A 32 -3.71 -11.75 -16.47
N GLY A 33 -2.48 -11.22 -16.38
CA GLY A 33 -1.66 -10.91 -17.56
C GLY A 33 -1.42 -12.14 -18.44
N ALA A 34 -1.07 -13.27 -17.82
CA ALA A 34 -0.81 -14.52 -18.53
C ALA A 34 -2.07 -15.12 -19.19
N THR A 35 -3.21 -15.08 -18.51
CA THR A 35 -4.46 -15.71 -19.00
C THR A 35 -5.26 -14.85 -19.94
N THR A 36 -5.15 -13.53 -19.83
CA THR A 36 -5.93 -12.58 -20.64
C THR A 36 -5.13 -11.95 -21.77
N GLY A 37 -3.81 -11.86 -21.61
CA GLY A 37 -2.94 -11.16 -22.54
C GLY A 37 -3.13 -9.63 -22.52
N TRP A 38 -3.77 -9.06 -21.51
CA TRP A 38 -4.06 -7.63 -21.43
C TRP A 38 -2.82 -6.78 -21.23
N PHE A 39 -1.79 -7.31 -20.60
CA PHE A 39 -0.52 -6.65 -20.37
C PHE A 39 0.61 -7.66 -20.21
N SER A 40 1.82 -7.22 -20.51
CA SER A 40 3.04 -8.04 -20.38
C SER A 40 3.62 -7.97 -18.96
N GLN A 41 4.62 -8.79 -18.68
CA GLN A 41 5.39 -8.72 -17.42
C GLN A 41 6.11 -7.37 -17.27
N THR A 42 6.59 -6.80 -18.35
CA THR A 42 7.23 -5.47 -18.34
C THR A 42 6.22 -4.39 -17.99
N ASP A 43 5.01 -4.46 -18.58
CA ASP A 43 3.94 -3.53 -18.25
C ASP A 43 3.54 -3.64 -16.78
N LEU A 44 3.48 -4.86 -16.24
CA LEU A 44 3.18 -5.08 -14.83
C LEU A 44 4.19 -4.38 -13.90
N MET A 45 5.48 -4.44 -14.22
CA MET A 45 6.51 -3.75 -13.43
C MET A 45 6.37 -2.22 -13.51
N ASN A 46 6.08 -1.69 -14.70
CA ASN A 46 5.82 -0.27 -14.90
C ASN A 46 4.57 0.19 -14.12
N MET A 47 3.49 -0.59 -14.19
CA MET A 47 2.26 -0.34 -13.44
C MET A 47 2.52 -0.34 -11.93
N LEU A 48 3.32 -1.28 -11.44
CA LEU A 48 3.69 -1.37 -10.03
C LEU A 48 4.46 -0.11 -9.59
N ALA A 49 5.46 0.31 -10.35
CA ALA A 49 6.24 1.52 -10.05
C ALA A 49 5.35 2.77 -9.99
N VAL A 50 4.43 2.92 -10.93
CA VAL A 50 3.44 4.01 -10.94
C VAL A 50 2.50 3.92 -9.74
N SER A 51 2.04 2.71 -9.42
CA SER A 51 1.13 2.47 -8.29
C SER A 51 1.78 2.78 -6.95
N GLU A 52 3.05 2.42 -6.76
CA GLU A 52 3.79 2.75 -5.54
C GLU A 52 4.08 4.24 -5.41
N SER A 53 4.21 4.94 -6.54
CA SER A 53 4.38 6.40 -6.56
C SER A 53 3.06 7.16 -6.36
N THR A 54 1.92 6.48 -6.47
CA THR A 54 0.58 7.07 -6.35
C THR A 54 0.06 6.86 -4.94
N PRO A 55 -0.40 7.91 -4.23
CA PRO A 55 -0.96 7.74 -2.89
C PRO A 55 -2.24 6.90 -2.97
N GLY A 56 -2.28 5.80 -2.18
CA GLY A 56 -3.43 4.91 -2.10
C GLY A 56 -3.04 3.44 -2.02
N PRO A 57 -4.03 2.54 -1.90
CA PRO A 57 -3.79 1.09 -1.91
C PRO A 57 -3.27 0.62 -3.26
N VAL A 58 -2.12 -0.03 -3.28
CA VAL A 58 -1.46 -0.52 -4.50
C VAL A 58 -2.39 -1.37 -5.37
N GLY A 59 -3.15 -2.30 -4.77
CA GLY A 59 -4.09 -3.13 -5.50
C GLY A 59 -5.15 -2.34 -6.25
N ILE A 60 -5.74 -1.32 -5.61
CA ILE A 60 -6.75 -0.45 -6.22
C ILE A 60 -6.13 0.40 -7.34
N ASN A 61 -4.93 0.96 -7.12
CA ASN A 61 -4.22 1.72 -8.14
C ASN A 61 -3.92 0.84 -9.37
N MET A 62 -3.47 -0.40 -9.14
CA MET A 62 -3.22 -1.37 -10.20
C MET A 62 -4.50 -1.76 -10.96
N ALA A 63 -5.60 -2.00 -10.25
CA ALA A 63 -6.90 -2.28 -10.86
C ALA A 63 -7.36 -1.14 -11.76
N THR A 64 -7.24 0.10 -11.27
CA THR A 64 -7.58 1.30 -12.03
C THR A 64 -6.70 1.44 -13.28
N TYR A 65 -5.40 1.21 -13.15
CA TYR A 65 -4.45 1.31 -14.25
C TYR A 65 -4.73 0.26 -15.33
N VAL A 66 -4.83 -1.02 -14.95
CA VAL A 66 -5.16 -2.11 -15.89
C VAL A 66 -6.52 -1.87 -16.54
N GLY A 67 -7.52 -1.50 -15.76
CA GLY A 67 -8.84 -1.18 -16.29
C GLY A 67 -8.80 -0.08 -17.33
N TYR A 68 -7.99 0.97 -17.11
CA TYR A 68 -7.82 2.08 -18.05
C TYR A 68 -7.11 1.62 -19.33
N THR A 69 -6.04 0.86 -19.24
CA THR A 69 -5.30 0.40 -20.43
C THR A 69 -6.12 -0.53 -21.30
N VAL A 70 -7.00 -1.33 -20.70
CA VAL A 70 -7.80 -2.35 -21.41
C VAL A 70 -9.13 -1.81 -21.93
N GLY A 71 -9.80 -0.92 -21.19
CA GLY A 71 -11.14 -0.47 -21.50
C GLY A 71 -11.38 1.04 -21.35
N GLY A 72 -10.30 1.85 -21.28
CA GLY A 72 -10.40 3.30 -21.08
C GLY A 72 -11.01 3.66 -19.72
N VAL A 73 -11.60 4.85 -19.64
CA VAL A 73 -12.24 5.35 -18.41
C VAL A 73 -13.32 4.40 -17.86
N PRO A 74 -14.23 3.85 -18.65
CA PRO A 74 -15.20 2.88 -18.16
C PRO A 74 -14.54 1.61 -17.61
N GLY A 75 -13.47 1.14 -18.26
CA GLY A 75 -12.70 -0.02 -17.80
C GLY A 75 -12.05 0.23 -16.44
N ALA A 76 -11.46 1.41 -16.24
CA ALA A 76 -10.87 1.81 -14.95
C ALA A 76 -11.92 1.76 -13.82
N ILE A 77 -13.09 2.33 -14.05
CA ILE A 77 -14.18 2.33 -13.06
C ILE A 77 -14.64 0.92 -12.74
N VAL A 78 -14.86 0.08 -13.76
CA VAL A 78 -15.36 -1.28 -13.59
C VAL A 78 -14.35 -2.17 -12.86
N ALA A 79 -13.07 -2.09 -13.20
CA ALA A 79 -12.01 -2.85 -12.53
C ALA A 79 -11.86 -2.44 -11.06
N THR A 80 -11.88 -1.14 -10.78
CA THR A 80 -11.80 -0.60 -9.42
C THR A 80 -12.99 -1.03 -8.56
N ILE A 81 -14.21 -0.96 -9.11
CA ILE A 81 -15.42 -1.45 -8.43
C ILE A 81 -15.31 -2.96 -8.18
N GLY A 82 -14.81 -3.72 -9.16
CA GLY A 82 -14.58 -5.16 -9.01
C GLY A 82 -13.68 -5.47 -7.82
N GLU A 83 -12.52 -4.80 -7.72
CA GLU A 83 -11.54 -4.98 -6.63
C GLU A 83 -12.11 -4.66 -5.24
N VAL A 84 -12.92 -3.60 -5.14
CA VAL A 84 -13.44 -3.11 -3.85
C VAL A 84 -14.71 -3.86 -3.40
N THR A 85 -15.50 -4.36 -4.32
CA THR A 85 -16.80 -5.01 -4.03
C THR A 85 -16.72 -6.13 -2.99
N PRO A 86 -15.79 -7.11 -3.06
CA PRO A 86 -15.71 -8.18 -2.06
C PRO A 86 -15.45 -7.64 -0.65
N SER A 87 -14.56 -6.67 -0.54
CA SER A 87 -14.22 -6.05 0.75
C SER A 87 -15.43 -5.35 1.38
N ILE A 88 -16.24 -4.65 0.58
CA ILE A 88 -17.48 -4.02 1.05
C ILE A 88 -18.47 -5.07 1.52
N ILE A 89 -18.67 -6.14 0.75
CA ILE A 89 -19.60 -7.22 1.11
C ILE A 89 -19.18 -7.84 2.45
N VAL A 90 -17.91 -8.21 2.59
CA VAL A 90 -17.39 -8.82 3.81
C VAL A 90 -17.55 -7.87 5.01
N ILE A 91 -17.21 -6.59 4.85
CA ILE A 91 -17.30 -5.61 5.93
C ILE A 91 -18.75 -5.38 6.38
N LEU A 92 -19.70 -5.37 5.45
CA LEU A 92 -21.13 -5.23 5.78
C LEU A 92 -21.65 -6.44 6.55
N ILE A 93 -21.25 -7.66 6.14
CA ILE A 93 -21.62 -8.90 6.86
C ILE A 93 -21.04 -8.88 8.26
N VAL A 94 -19.75 -8.55 8.39
CA VAL A 94 -19.06 -8.47 9.68
C VAL A 94 -19.67 -7.40 10.57
N ALA A 95 -19.99 -6.22 10.03
CA ALA A 95 -20.62 -5.14 10.78
C ALA A 95 -22.00 -5.53 11.31
N ALA A 96 -22.81 -6.21 10.49
CA ALA A 96 -24.13 -6.70 10.92
C ALA A 96 -24.00 -7.78 12.02
N MET A 97 -23.03 -8.68 11.91
CA MET A 97 -22.75 -9.67 12.94
C MET A 97 -22.26 -9.01 14.23
N LEU A 98 -21.33 -8.07 14.15
CA LEU A 98 -20.80 -7.35 15.32
C LEU A 98 -21.88 -6.56 16.05
N ALA A 99 -22.81 -5.94 15.33
CA ALA A 99 -23.95 -5.24 15.94
C ALA A 99 -24.79 -6.18 16.82
N LYS A 100 -24.94 -7.44 16.39
CA LYS A 100 -25.71 -8.46 17.13
C LYS A 100 -24.95 -9.05 18.34
N PHE A 101 -23.61 -9.11 18.22
CA PHE A 101 -22.76 -9.74 19.23
C PHE A 101 -21.88 -8.74 20.01
N ARG A 102 -22.26 -7.47 19.99
CA ARG A 102 -21.48 -6.39 20.62
C ARG A 102 -21.15 -6.62 22.10
N ASP A 103 -22.10 -7.21 22.83
CA ASP A 103 -21.98 -7.47 24.26
C ASP A 103 -21.38 -8.86 24.58
N ASN A 104 -20.98 -9.61 23.55
CA ASN A 104 -20.39 -10.91 23.72
C ASN A 104 -18.93 -10.80 24.15
N GLN A 105 -18.58 -11.42 25.27
CA GLN A 105 -17.25 -11.37 25.88
C GLN A 105 -16.17 -11.96 24.97
N TYR A 106 -16.49 -12.98 24.17
CA TYR A 106 -15.53 -13.54 23.19
C TYR A 106 -15.16 -12.55 22.10
N VAL A 107 -16.14 -11.79 21.63
CA VAL A 107 -15.92 -10.72 20.63
C VAL A 107 -15.08 -9.60 21.23
N ALA A 108 -15.39 -9.17 22.45
CA ALA A 108 -14.61 -8.17 23.19
C ALA A 108 -13.15 -8.61 23.38
N ASN A 109 -12.91 -9.88 23.77
CA ASN A 109 -11.59 -10.45 23.95
C ASN A 109 -10.80 -10.55 22.63
N ALA A 110 -11.47 -10.92 21.53
CA ALA A 110 -10.86 -10.93 20.19
C ALA A 110 -10.39 -9.53 19.79
N PHE A 111 -11.21 -8.50 19.96
CA PHE A 111 -10.82 -7.11 19.71
C PHE A 111 -9.71 -6.60 20.64
N TYR A 112 -9.72 -7.06 21.90
CA TYR A 112 -8.64 -6.73 22.84
C TYR A 112 -7.28 -7.23 22.34
N GLY A 113 -7.23 -8.42 21.74
CA GLY A 113 -6.02 -8.97 21.13
C GLY A 113 -5.66 -8.34 19.76
N LEU A 114 -6.66 -8.02 18.93
CA LEU A 114 -6.45 -7.44 17.61
C LEU A 114 -5.91 -6.01 17.65
N ARG A 115 -6.29 -5.20 18.64
CA ARG A 115 -5.81 -3.80 18.76
C ARG A 115 -4.29 -3.69 18.87
N PRO A 116 -3.61 -4.37 19.83
CA PRO A 116 -2.16 -4.31 19.89
C PRO A 116 -1.48 -4.96 18.69
N ALA A 117 -2.06 -6.01 18.10
CA ALA A 117 -1.55 -6.63 16.88
C ALA A 117 -1.55 -5.66 15.70
N SER A 118 -2.66 -4.94 15.48
CA SER A 118 -2.75 -3.90 14.43
C SER A 118 -1.76 -2.76 14.67
N THR A 119 -1.62 -2.30 15.91
CA THR A 119 -0.64 -1.27 16.28
C THR A 119 0.79 -1.75 16.03
N GLY A 120 1.07 -3.01 16.36
CA GLY A 120 2.36 -3.65 16.11
C GLY A 120 2.69 -3.75 14.62
N LEU A 121 1.71 -4.13 13.78
CA LEU A 121 1.88 -4.18 12.33
C LEU A 121 2.17 -2.78 11.73
N ILE A 122 1.42 -1.76 12.14
CA ILE A 122 1.65 -0.38 11.71
C ILE A 122 3.04 0.09 12.16
N GLY A 123 3.42 -0.20 13.42
CA GLY A 123 4.73 0.14 13.95
C GLY A 123 5.87 -0.56 13.19
N ALA A 124 5.71 -1.84 12.87
CA ALA A 124 6.68 -2.59 12.08
C ALA A 124 6.84 -2.04 10.66
N ALA A 125 5.73 -1.70 10.00
CA ALA A 125 5.76 -1.08 8.68
C ALA A 125 6.47 0.28 8.71
N CYS A 126 6.14 1.14 9.67
CA CYS A 126 6.81 2.43 9.86
C CYS A 126 8.31 2.25 10.14
N ALA A 127 8.69 1.30 11.02
CA ALA A 127 10.08 1.01 11.32
C ALA A 127 10.83 0.52 10.07
N GLY A 128 10.20 -0.34 9.26
CA GLY A 128 10.77 -0.81 7.98
C GLY A 128 11.08 0.33 7.03
N VAL A 129 10.14 1.23 6.81
CA VAL A 129 10.34 2.42 5.96
C VAL A 129 11.43 3.33 6.53
N MET A 130 11.44 3.56 7.84
CA MET A 130 12.48 4.36 8.49
C MET A 130 13.87 3.75 8.32
N LEU A 131 14.01 2.43 8.50
CA LEU A 131 15.26 1.71 8.32
C LEU A 131 15.73 1.78 6.85
N GLN A 132 14.81 1.64 5.90
CA GLN A 132 15.11 1.77 4.48
C GLN A 132 15.63 3.17 4.13
N VAL A 133 14.97 4.22 4.60
CA VAL A 133 15.33 5.61 4.28
C VAL A 133 16.59 6.06 5.02
N ILE A 134 16.77 5.65 6.27
CA ILE A 134 17.87 6.13 7.13
C ILE A 134 19.13 5.28 6.94
N ALA A 135 18.98 3.96 6.89
CA ALA A 135 20.09 3.02 6.87
C ALA A 135 20.36 2.43 5.47
N GLY A 136 19.62 2.84 4.44
CA GLY A 136 19.79 2.30 3.08
C GLY A 136 19.53 0.80 2.99
N ILE A 137 18.79 0.23 3.95
CA ILE A 137 18.52 -1.20 3.99
C ILE A 137 17.38 -1.48 3.02
N THR A 138 17.73 -1.83 1.79
CA THR A 138 16.79 -2.34 0.81
C THR A 138 16.48 -3.79 1.11
N SER A 139 15.19 -4.11 1.26
CA SER A 139 14.75 -5.49 1.21
C SER A 139 15.08 -6.03 -0.16
N ALA A 140 16.11 -6.89 -0.24
CA ALA A 140 16.48 -7.52 -1.50
C ALA A 140 15.26 -8.22 -2.09
N SER A 141 14.98 -7.88 -3.35
CA SER A 141 13.90 -8.37 -4.18
C SER A 141 13.65 -9.87 -4.01
N GLN A 142 12.38 -10.15 -3.77
CA GLN A 142 11.68 -11.40 -3.85
C GLN A 142 12.17 -12.33 -4.97
N GLU A 143 13.04 -13.26 -4.71
CA GLU A 143 12.97 -14.50 -5.47
C GLU A 143 13.22 -15.78 -4.66
N ASP A 144 13.87 -15.79 -3.54
CA ASP A 144 14.02 -17.03 -2.75
C ASP A 144 14.28 -16.72 -1.28
N SER A 145 13.26 -16.75 -0.52
CA SER A 145 13.20 -17.20 0.89
C SER A 145 12.39 -16.32 1.83
N ILE A 146 11.58 -16.99 2.63
CA ILE A 146 10.81 -16.54 3.80
C ILE A 146 11.69 -15.81 4.87
N LEU A 147 13.00 -15.73 4.65
CA LEU A 147 13.94 -15.02 5.50
C LEU A 147 14.38 -13.73 4.81
N MET A 148 14.00 -12.58 5.38
CA MET A 148 14.52 -11.27 4.99
C MET A 148 16.06 -11.32 4.99
N LYS A 149 16.67 -11.34 3.81
CA LYS A 149 18.10 -11.07 3.69
C LYS A 149 18.30 -9.59 3.98
N PHE A 150 18.78 -9.31 5.17
CA PHE A 150 19.21 -8.00 5.60
C PHE A 150 20.52 -7.69 4.87
N SER A 151 20.45 -6.91 3.80
CA SER A 151 21.64 -6.40 3.09
C SER A 151 21.85 -4.96 3.51
N TRP A 152 22.95 -4.71 4.19
CA TRP A 152 23.36 -3.37 4.58
C TRP A 152 24.33 -2.83 3.53
N ASP A 153 23.89 -1.90 2.72
CA ASP A 153 24.71 -1.21 1.71
C ASP A 153 25.55 -0.03 2.29
N GLY A 154 25.71 0.03 3.59
CA GLY A 154 26.74 0.83 4.26
C GLY A 154 26.60 2.36 4.21
N ALA A 155 25.62 2.91 3.56
CA ALA A 155 25.44 4.37 3.45
C ALA A 155 24.34 4.88 4.37
N ILE A 156 24.69 5.22 5.61
CA ILE A 156 23.80 5.97 6.50
C ILE A 156 23.50 7.32 5.84
N SER A 157 22.26 7.59 5.50
CA SER A 157 21.86 8.86 4.91
C SER A 157 21.75 9.95 5.99
N TRP A 158 22.87 10.57 6.33
CA TRP A 158 22.92 11.69 7.29
C TRP A 158 21.91 12.78 6.94
N ARG A 159 21.69 13.01 5.66
CA ARG A 159 20.70 13.97 5.15
C ARG A 159 19.28 13.55 5.57
N GLY A 160 18.93 12.26 5.45
CA GLY A 160 17.64 11.72 5.88
C GLY A 160 17.44 11.83 7.39
N ILE A 161 18.50 11.57 8.18
CA ILE A 161 18.46 11.72 9.65
C ILE A 161 18.20 13.16 10.04
N ILE A 162 18.91 14.11 9.45
CA ILE A 162 18.76 15.55 9.72
C ILE A 162 17.32 15.98 9.38
N LEU A 163 16.81 15.58 8.21
CA LEU A 163 15.43 15.88 7.82
C LEU A 163 14.42 15.29 8.80
N ALA A 164 14.59 14.03 9.20
CA ALA A 164 13.71 13.37 10.15
C ALA A 164 13.71 14.08 11.53
N LEU A 165 14.88 14.49 12.02
CA LEU A 165 15.01 15.25 13.27
C LEU A 165 14.34 16.63 13.16
N VAL A 166 14.56 17.34 12.06
CA VAL A 166 13.93 18.64 11.80
C VAL A 166 12.41 18.49 11.80
N LEU A 167 11.89 17.51 11.07
CA LEU A 167 10.45 17.24 11.01
C LEU A 167 9.88 16.87 12.40
N LEU A 168 10.62 16.06 13.17
CA LEU A 168 10.20 15.68 14.53
C LEU A 168 10.11 16.92 15.43
N VAL A 169 11.08 17.84 15.36
CA VAL A 169 11.06 19.09 16.11
C VAL A 169 9.87 19.94 15.67
N PHE A 170 9.64 20.12 14.39
CA PHE A 170 8.54 20.94 13.87
C PHE A 170 7.16 20.34 14.20
N THR A 171 7.01 19.03 14.16
CA THR A 171 5.73 18.36 14.47
C THR A 171 5.46 18.26 15.96
N ARG A 172 6.50 18.14 16.81
CA ARG A 172 6.32 17.86 18.23
C ARG A 172 6.49 19.08 19.13
N TYR A 173 7.45 19.96 18.84
CA TYR A 173 7.86 21.03 19.73
C TYR A 173 7.34 22.43 19.35
N ILE A 174 7.08 22.69 18.07
CA ILE A 174 6.65 24.02 17.64
C ILE A 174 5.12 24.08 17.66
N LYS A 175 4.55 24.83 18.62
CA LYS A 175 3.10 24.99 18.81
C LYS A 175 2.37 25.51 17.56
N LYS A 176 2.99 26.38 16.77
CA LYS A 176 2.41 26.96 15.54
C LYS A 176 2.25 25.96 14.38
N THR A 177 3.06 24.93 14.34
CA THR A 177 3.06 23.94 13.25
C THR A 177 2.38 22.63 13.63
N LYS A 178 2.07 22.44 14.93
CA LYS A 178 1.45 21.24 15.46
C LYS A 178 0.04 20.99 14.87
N ASP A 179 -0.67 22.04 14.52
CA ASP A 179 -2.03 21.97 13.97
C ASP A 179 -2.06 21.98 12.43
N LEU A 180 -0.88 22.00 11.78
CA LEU A 180 -0.78 21.89 10.32
C LEU A 180 -1.10 20.47 9.86
N HIS A 181 -1.84 20.38 8.76
CA HIS A 181 -2.19 19.09 8.18
C HIS A 181 -0.92 18.32 7.73
N PRO A 182 -0.81 16.99 7.95
CA PRO A 182 0.35 16.19 7.58
C PRO A 182 0.82 16.35 6.12
N ILE A 183 -0.12 16.62 5.19
CA ILE A 183 0.17 16.86 3.77
C ILE A 183 1.14 18.05 3.59
N ALA A 184 1.06 19.08 4.41
CA ALA A 184 1.97 20.23 4.32
C ALA A 184 3.42 19.81 4.61
N PHE A 185 3.64 18.96 5.61
CA PHE A 185 4.97 18.42 5.92
C PHE A 185 5.50 17.51 4.81
N ILE A 186 4.63 16.69 4.20
CA ILE A 186 4.99 15.85 3.05
C ILE A 186 5.42 16.74 1.87
N GLY A 187 4.64 17.77 1.55
CA GLY A 187 4.96 18.71 0.47
C GLY A 187 6.28 19.43 0.69
N VAL A 188 6.52 19.95 1.90
CA VAL A 188 7.79 20.64 2.25
C VAL A 188 8.95 19.64 2.16
N SER A 189 8.80 18.43 2.67
CA SER A 189 9.83 17.39 2.61
C SER A 189 10.16 17.00 1.17
N ALA A 190 9.15 16.90 0.29
CA ALA A 190 9.34 16.62 -1.12
C ALA A 190 10.15 17.72 -1.82
N VAL A 191 9.81 18.98 -1.57
CA VAL A 191 10.57 20.14 -2.12
C VAL A 191 12.02 20.13 -1.64
N ILE A 192 12.24 19.91 -0.33
CA ILE A 192 13.59 19.81 0.24
C ILE A 192 14.34 18.62 -0.40
N GLY A 193 13.69 17.46 -0.56
CA GLY A 193 14.28 16.27 -1.17
C GLY A 193 14.76 16.53 -2.61
N VAL A 194 13.95 17.23 -3.40
CA VAL A 194 14.30 17.60 -4.78
C VAL A 194 15.43 18.64 -4.84
N VAL A 195 15.33 19.70 -4.03
CA VAL A 195 16.32 20.81 -4.03
C VAL A 195 17.70 20.33 -3.58
N PHE A 196 17.75 19.46 -2.59
CA PHE A 196 19.01 18.93 -2.04
C PHE A 196 19.47 17.60 -2.61
N HIS A 197 18.80 17.11 -3.67
CA HIS A 197 19.16 15.86 -4.36
C HIS A 197 19.34 14.68 -3.39
N PHE A 198 18.36 14.44 -2.52
CA PHE A 198 18.41 13.36 -1.52
C PHE A 198 18.43 11.96 -2.16
N ALA A 199 17.88 11.82 -3.36
CA ALA A 199 17.82 10.55 -4.09
C ALA A 199 19.09 10.21 -4.87
N GLY A 200 20.13 11.04 -4.82
CA GLY A 200 21.40 10.74 -5.47
C GLY A 200 21.40 10.80 -7.01
N VAL A 201 20.36 11.41 -7.62
CA VAL A 201 20.25 11.60 -9.08
C VAL A 201 20.49 13.06 -9.41
#